data_f5e9f5d05f1e5e5a7c245e43d1b0d35b
#
_entry.id   f5e9f5d05f1e5e5a7c245e43d1b0d35b
#
_cell.length_a   1.000
_cell.length_b   1.000
_cell.length_c   1.000
_cell.angle_alpha   90.00
_cell.angle_beta   90.00
_cell.angle_gamma   90.00
#
_symmetry.space_group_name_H-M   'P 1'
#
loop_
_entity.id
_entity.type
_entity.pdbx_description
1 polymer ?
#
loop_
_entity_poly.entity_id
_entity_poly.type
_entity_poly.pdbx_seq_one_letter_code
_entity_poly.pdbx_strand_id
1 'polypeptide(L)'
;MKVKKLLEKQKREVVTISPDASVYDALQLMANKEVDVLVVVEKEKVVGILSKRNFTRKMILKKKKSKKTLVRDIMTAKVIQTTPNQKVDKCLSLMTKNRFRHIPVLEKDRLVGILSIEDIKSIL
;
A
#
# COMPACT_ATOMS: atom_id res chain seq x y z
N MET A 1 8.09 -20.21 2.08
CA MET A 1 8.80 -19.09 1.41
C MET A 1 8.78 -17.86 2.31
N LYS A 2 9.87 -17.17 2.39
CA LYS A 2 9.93 -15.89 3.12
C LYS A 2 9.56 -14.73 2.23
N VAL A 3 9.05 -13.67 2.83
CA VAL A 3 8.66 -12.42 2.16
C VAL A 3 9.78 -11.89 1.25
N LYS A 4 11.02 -11.91 1.73
CA LYS A 4 12.20 -11.46 0.98
C LYS A 4 12.27 -12.08 -0.42
N LYS A 5 12.06 -13.39 -0.52
CA LYS A 5 12.14 -14.09 -1.79
C LYS A 5 11.02 -13.68 -2.74
N LEU A 6 9.82 -13.49 -2.21
CA LEU A 6 8.68 -13.06 -3.01
C LEU A 6 8.91 -11.64 -3.56
N LEU A 7 9.44 -10.73 -2.73
CA LEU A 7 9.78 -9.38 -3.17
C LEU A 7 10.79 -9.38 -4.31
N GLU A 8 11.81 -10.24 -4.22
CA GLU A 8 12.81 -10.38 -5.28
C GLU A 8 12.19 -10.84 -6.60
N LYS A 9 11.19 -11.71 -6.53
CA LYS A 9 10.50 -12.20 -7.72
C LYS A 9 9.60 -11.14 -8.35
N GLN A 10 8.93 -10.34 -7.54
CA GLN A 10 7.98 -9.34 -8.03
C GLN A 10 8.65 -8.11 -8.61
N LYS A 11 9.82 -7.74 -8.11
CA LYS A 11 10.59 -6.57 -8.59
C LYS A 11 9.72 -5.31 -8.73
N ARG A 12 8.74 -5.16 -7.84
CA ARG A 12 7.82 -4.03 -7.89
C ARG A 12 8.46 -2.79 -7.28
N GLU A 13 8.28 -1.66 -7.96
CA GLU A 13 8.67 -0.38 -7.39
C GLU A 13 7.73 0.00 -6.26
N VAL A 14 8.28 0.47 -5.14
CA VAL A 14 7.48 1.03 -4.05
C VAL A 14 7.43 2.53 -4.25
N VAL A 15 6.22 3.06 -4.43
CA VAL A 15 6.02 4.49 -4.63
C VAL A 15 5.36 5.06 -3.39
N THR A 16 5.93 6.12 -2.85
CA THR A 16 5.43 6.75 -1.63
C THR A 16 4.82 8.11 -1.91
N ILE A 17 3.98 8.56 -0.99
CA ILE A 17 3.36 9.88 -1.06
C ILE A 17 3.13 10.41 0.35
N SER A 18 3.07 11.74 0.48
CA SER A 18 2.75 12.40 1.75
C SER A 18 1.24 12.32 2.03
N PRO A 19 0.83 12.20 3.30
CA PRO A 19 -0.59 12.26 3.64
C PRO A 19 -1.20 13.63 3.37
N ASP A 20 -0.38 14.67 3.24
CA ASP A 20 -0.84 16.03 2.97
C ASP A 20 -0.92 16.35 1.48
N ALA A 21 -0.52 15.45 0.61
CA ALA A 21 -0.71 15.61 -0.82
C ALA A 21 -2.20 15.53 -1.17
N SER A 22 -2.58 16.15 -2.28
CA SER A 22 -3.96 16.06 -2.75
C SER A 22 -4.21 14.68 -3.38
N VAL A 23 -5.45 14.25 -3.36
CA VAL A 23 -5.84 13.03 -4.06
C VAL A 23 -5.58 13.15 -5.55
N TYR A 24 -5.72 14.37 -6.12
CA TYR A 24 -5.40 14.62 -7.51
C TYR A 24 -3.93 14.30 -7.83
N ASP A 25 -3.00 14.78 -6.98
CA ASP A 25 -1.58 14.50 -7.17
C ASP A 25 -1.28 13.01 -7.01
N ALA A 26 -1.98 12.34 -6.10
CA ALA A 26 -1.83 10.90 -5.93
C ALA A 26 -2.26 10.13 -7.17
N LEU A 27 -3.38 10.53 -7.79
CA LEU A 27 -3.86 9.90 -9.02
C LEU A 27 -2.86 10.09 -10.16
N GLN A 28 -2.28 11.29 -10.30
CA GLN A 28 -1.26 11.54 -11.30
C GLN A 28 -0.02 10.69 -11.07
N LEU A 29 0.41 10.58 -9.83
CA LEU A 29 1.58 9.77 -9.49
C LEU A 29 1.35 8.29 -9.81
N MET A 30 0.18 7.76 -9.48
CA MET A 30 -0.16 6.38 -9.79
C MET A 30 -0.16 6.13 -11.30
N ALA A 31 -0.73 7.06 -12.07
CA ALA A 31 -0.77 6.95 -13.52
C ALA A 31 0.64 7.02 -14.13
N ASN A 32 1.45 7.98 -13.69
CA ASN A 32 2.81 8.17 -14.21
C ASN A 32 3.73 7.00 -13.88
N LYS A 33 3.57 6.40 -12.71
CA LYS A 33 4.39 5.26 -12.27
C LYS A 33 3.78 3.92 -12.64
N GLU A 34 2.57 3.91 -13.18
CA GLU A 34 1.85 2.69 -13.54
C GLU A 34 1.72 1.73 -12.36
N VAL A 35 1.37 2.26 -11.20
CA VAL A 35 1.15 1.48 -9.98
C VAL A 35 -0.30 1.61 -9.51
N ASP A 36 -0.77 0.58 -8.80
CA ASP A 36 -2.14 0.51 -8.28
C ASP A 36 -2.24 0.90 -6.81
N VAL A 37 -1.11 1.12 -6.17
CA VAL A 37 -1.05 1.38 -4.74
C VAL A 37 0.12 2.30 -4.42
N LEU A 38 -0.11 3.21 -3.47
CA LEU A 38 0.93 4.08 -2.93
C LEU A 38 1.04 3.80 -1.43
N VAL A 39 2.26 3.87 -0.91
CA VAL A 39 2.49 3.80 0.53
C VAL A 39 2.54 5.23 1.05
N VAL A 40 1.71 5.54 2.02
CA VAL A 40 1.64 6.89 2.59
C VAL A 40 2.65 6.98 3.73
N VAL A 41 3.60 7.91 3.60
CA VAL A 41 4.71 8.06 4.54
C VAL A 41 4.73 9.48 5.08
N GLU A 42 4.87 9.60 6.41
CA GLU A 42 5.02 10.87 7.11
C GLU A 42 6.18 10.76 8.09
N LYS A 43 7.14 11.67 7.99
CA LYS A 43 8.34 11.66 8.85
C LYS A 43 9.03 10.29 8.84
N GLU A 44 9.21 9.75 7.63
CA GLU A 44 9.89 8.47 7.40
C GLU A 44 9.14 7.24 7.94
N LYS A 45 7.89 7.43 8.38
CA LYS A 45 7.07 6.32 8.91
C LYS A 45 5.87 6.07 8.01
N VAL A 46 5.55 4.79 7.81
CA VAL A 46 4.35 4.40 7.08
C VAL A 46 3.14 4.73 7.94
N VAL A 47 2.24 5.57 7.40
CA VAL A 47 1.02 5.96 8.11
C VAL A 47 -0.24 5.44 7.42
N GLY A 48 -0.12 4.92 6.20
CA GLY A 48 -1.28 4.39 5.50
C GLY A 48 -0.94 3.79 4.15
N ILE A 49 -1.99 3.29 3.51
CA ILE A 49 -1.94 2.77 2.14
C ILE A 49 -3.05 3.46 1.35
N LEU A 50 -2.73 3.85 0.13
CA LEU A 50 -3.69 4.43 -0.80
C LEU A 50 -3.77 3.55 -2.04
N SER A 51 -4.92 2.95 -2.27
CA SER A 51 -5.15 2.05 -3.40
C SER A 51 -6.33 2.55 -4.24
N LYS A 52 -6.50 1.97 -5.43
CA LYS A 52 -7.67 2.28 -6.28
C LYS A 52 -8.99 2.09 -5.54
N ARG A 53 -9.04 1.14 -4.61
CA ARG A 53 -10.23 0.88 -3.82
C ARG A 53 -10.61 2.08 -2.94
N ASN A 54 -9.61 2.77 -2.38
CA ASN A 54 -9.86 3.99 -1.59
C ASN A 54 -10.53 5.07 -2.45
N PHE A 55 -10.06 5.25 -3.70
CA PHE A 55 -10.65 6.21 -4.61
C PHE A 55 -12.11 5.88 -4.90
N THR A 56 -12.40 4.62 -5.25
CA THR A 56 -13.75 4.20 -5.57
C THR A 56 -14.70 4.41 -4.39
N ARG A 57 -14.29 3.96 -3.21
CA ARG A 57 -15.17 4.00 -2.04
C ARG A 57 -15.35 5.39 -1.45
N LYS A 58 -14.28 6.16 -1.38
CA LYS A 58 -14.31 7.42 -0.64
C LYS A 58 -14.39 8.65 -1.50
N MET A 59 -14.01 8.57 -2.77
CA MET A 59 -14.09 9.70 -3.68
C MET A 59 -15.32 9.66 -4.56
N ILE A 60 -15.49 8.57 -5.31
CA ILE A 60 -16.56 8.46 -6.27
C ILE A 60 -17.92 8.35 -5.58
N LEU A 61 -18.06 7.43 -4.63
CA LEU A 61 -19.32 7.20 -3.94
C LEU A 61 -19.74 8.37 -3.06
N LYS A 62 -18.79 9.11 -2.51
CA LYS A 62 -19.08 10.28 -1.67
C LYS A 62 -19.00 11.60 -2.42
N LYS A 63 -18.81 11.56 -3.73
CA LYS A 63 -18.76 12.74 -4.61
C LYS A 63 -17.75 13.80 -4.15
N LYS A 64 -16.61 13.35 -3.66
CA LYS A 64 -15.53 14.27 -3.24
C LYS A 64 -14.72 14.76 -4.43
N LYS A 65 -14.17 15.96 -4.30
CA LYS A 65 -13.33 16.57 -5.35
C LYS A 65 -11.86 16.26 -5.09
N SER A 66 -11.17 15.70 -6.07
CA SER A 66 -9.78 15.24 -5.91
C SER A 66 -8.79 16.35 -5.58
N LYS A 67 -8.99 17.54 -6.11
CA LYS A 67 -8.10 18.68 -5.83
C LYS A 67 -8.30 19.28 -4.44
N LYS A 68 -9.43 19.01 -3.81
CA LYS A 68 -9.79 19.55 -2.49
C LYS A 68 -9.75 18.52 -1.37
N THR A 69 -9.33 17.30 -1.67
CA THR A 69 -9.27 16.21 -0.70
C THR A 69 -7.83 15.78 -0.52
N LEU A 70 -7.41 15.60 0.72
CA LEU A 70 -6.06 15.14 1.03
C LEU A 70 -5.99 13.62 1.06
N VAL A 71 -4.82 13.09 0.76
CA VAL A 71 -4.55 11.65 0.84
C VAL A 71 -4.95 11.11 2.22
N ARG A 72 -4.62 11.82 3.30
CA ARG A 72 -4.94 11.39 4.66
C ARG A 72 -6.44 11.16 4.88
N ASP A 73 -7.29 11.84 4.13
CA ASP A 73 -8.75 11.75 4.31
C ASP A 73 -9.35 10.48 3.71
N ILE A 74 -8.64 9.85 2.77
CA ILE A 74 -9.16 8.65 2.11
C ILE A 74 -8.29 7.42 2.23
N MET A 75 -7.06 7.54 2.72
CA MET A 75 -6.15 6.41 2.87
C MET A 75 -6.68 5.39 3.89
N THR A 76 -6.24 4.16 3.76
CA THR A 76 -6.42 3.17 4.82
C THR A 76 -5.31 3.39 5.84
N ALA A 77 -5.68 3.80 7.06
CA ALA A 77 -4.74 4.00 8.15
C ALA A 77 -4.57 2.71 8.95
N LYS A 78 -3.60 2.69 9.87
CA LYS A 78 -3.37 1.56 10.77
C LYS A 78 -3.16 0.24 10.02
N VAL A 79 -2.41 0.30 8.93
CA VAL A 79 -2.11 -0.90 8.15
C VAL A 79 -1.17 -1.83 8.92
N ILE A 80 -1.35 -3.14 8.70
CA ILE A 80 -0.42 -4.13 9.22
C ILE A 80 0.87 -4.09 8.41
N GLN A 81 1.98 -4.48 9.03
CA GLN A 81 3.30 -4.48 8.41
C GLN A 81 3.96 -5.83 8.60
N THR A 82 4.96 -6.11 7.77
CA THR A 82 5.74 -7.32 7.91
C THR A 82 7.22 -7.03 7.66
N THR A 83 8.06 -8.05 7.78
CA THR A 83 9.50 -7.94 7.58
C THR A 83 9.94 -8.94 6.51
N PRO A 84 11.14 -8.73 5.90
CA PRO A 84 11.63 -9.65 4.86
C PRO A 84 11.81 -11.09 5.33
N ASN A 85 12.07 -11.31 6.61
CA ASN A 85 12.30 -12.65 7.14
C ASN A 85 11.03 -13.38 7.57
N GLN A 86 9.89 -12.72 7.50
CA GLN A 86 8.62 -13.33 7.85
C GLN A 86 8.19 -14.34 6.78
N LYS A 87 7.47 -15.37 7.18
CA LYS A 87 6.90 -16.35 6.24
C LYS A 87 5.72 -15.76 5.51
N VAL A 88 5.63 -16.04 4.22
CA VAL A 88 4.54 -15.57 3.37
C VAL A 88 3.18 -16.04 3.90
N ASP A 89 3.12 -17.27 4.41
CA ASP A 89 1.88 -17.82 4.99
C ASP A 89 1.36 -16.96 6.14
N LYS A 90 2.26 -16.44 6.96
CA LYS A 90 1.90 -15.56 8.07
C LYS A 90 1.30 -14.26 7.56
N CYS A 91 1.87 -13.70 6.50
CA CYS A 91 1.35 -12.49 5.87
C CYS A 91 -0.05 -12.72 5.33
N LEU A 92 -0.26 -13.84 4.64
CA LEU A 92 -1.57 -14.17 4.09
C LEU A 92 -2.62 -14.27 5.20
N SER A 93 -2.27 -14.94 6.31
CA SER A 93 -3.19 -15.05 7.45
C SER A 93 -3.55 -13.68 8.03
N LEU A 94 -2.55 -12.80 8.20
CA LEU A 94 -2.77 -11.45 8.72
C LEU A 94 -3.65 -10.63 7.79
N MET A 95 -3.40 -10.70 6.50
CA MET A 95 -4.15 -9.94 5.50
C MET A 95 -5.59 -10.43 5.42
N THR A 96 -5.80 -11.73 5.44
CA THR A 96 -7.14 -12.32 5.39
C THR A 96 -7.93 -11.98 6.63
N LYS A 97 -7.33 -12.15 7.81
CA LYS A 97 -7.97 -11.86 9.09
C LYS A 97 -8.40 -10.40 9.21
N ASN A 98 -7.54 -9.50 8.77
CA ASN A 98 -7.77 -8.06 8.91
C ASN A 98 -8.37 -7.41 7.66
N ARG A 99 -8.63 -8.20 6.61
CA ARG A 99 -9.20 -7.74 5.34
C ARG A 99 -8.37 -6.70 4.62
N PHE A 100 -7.05 -6.81 4.73
CA PHE A 100 -6.12 -5.97 3.97
C PHE A 100 -5.71 -6.69 2.69
N ARG A 101 -5.57 -5.93 1.61
CA ARG A 101 -5.14 -6.47 0.31
C ARG A 101 -3.68 -6.16 0.00
N HIS A 102 -3.05 -5.32 0.81
CA HIS A 102 -1.66 -4.92 0.66
C HIS A 102 -1.00 -4.91 2.03
N ILE A 103 0.29 -5.27 2.06
CA ILE A 103 1.06 -5.25 3.30
C ILE A 103 2.44 -4.63 3.02
N PRO A 104 2.79 -3.51 3.66
CA PRO A 104 4.13 -2.94 3.53
C PRO A 104 5.15 -3.84 4.21
N VAL A 105 6.33 -3.91 3.61
CA VAL A 105 7.46 -4.68 4.15
C VAL A 105 8.52 -3.70 4.62
N LEU A 106 8.87 -3.77 5.90
CA LEU A 106 9.87 -2.90 6.52
C LEU A 106 11.04 -3.73 7.03
N GLU A 107 12.24 -3.18 6.85
CA GLU A 107 13.47 -3.75 7.40
C GLU A 107 14.14 -2.67 8.22
N LYS A 108 14.32 -2.89 9.54
CA LYS A 108 14.89 -1.89 10.44
C LYS A 108 14.19 -0.53 10.30
N ASP A 109 12.88 -0.56 10.31
CA ASP A 109 12.00 0.61 10.17
C ASP A 109 12.06 1.31 8.81
N ARG A 110 12.74 0.71 7.83
CA ARG A 110 12.79 1.24 6.48
C ARG A 110 11.84 0.48 5.57
N LEU A 111 11.06 1.21 4.79
CA LEU A 111 10.18 0.61 3.79
C LEU A 111 11.02 0.02 2.66
N VAL A 112 10.95 -1.30 2.48
CA VAL A 112 11.71 -2.00 1.45
C VAL A 112 10.85 -2.65 0.38
N GLY A 113 9.53 -2.71 0.60
CA GLY A 113 8.66 -3.30 -0.40
C GLY A 113 7.20 -3.24 0.00
N ILE A 114 6.36 -3.73 -0.89
CA ILE A 114 4.93 -3.91 -0.64
C ILE A 114 4.48 -5.18 -1.35
N LEU A 115 3.65 -5.96 -0.68
CA LEU A 115 3.05 -7.17 -1.25
C LEU A 115 1.55 -6.99 -1.32
N SER A 116 0.97 -7.48 -2.41
CA SER A 116 -0.48 -7.59 -2.53
C SER A 116 -0.91 -9.02 -2.20
N ILE A 117 -2.18 -9.20 -1.90
CA ILE A 117 -2.72 -10.53 -1.69
C ILE A 117 -2.61 -11.37 -2.98
N GLU A 118 -2.71 -10.74 -4.15
CA GLU A 118 -2.53 -11.41 -5.43
C GLU A 118 -1.10 -11.91 -5.61
N ASP A 119 -0.10 -11.16 -5.13
CA ASP A 119 1.30 -11.59 -5.18
C ASP A 119 1.48 -12.90 -4.43
N ILE A 120 0.86 -13.01 -3.26
CA ILE A 120 0.96 -14.20 -2.43
C ILE A 120 0.20 -15.36 -3.07
N LYS A 121 -1.01 -15.12 -3.56
CA LYS A 121 -1.81 -16.15 -4.22
C LYS A 121 -1.16 -16.71 -5.47
N SER A 122 -0.35 -15.92 -6.15
CA SER A 122 0.32 -16.37 -7.38
C SER A 122 1.33 -17.49 -7.16
N ILE A 123 1.79 -17.68 -5.93
CA ILE A 123 2.78 -18.73 -5.59
C ILE A 123 2.18 -19.91 -4.84
N LEU A 124 0.89 -19.90 -4.62
CA LEU A 124 0.19 -21.00 -3.92
C LEU A 124 -0.21 -22.11 -4.89
#